data_a587e34f3a7b6873cc20945ba1a8cc19
#
_entry.id   a587e34f3a7b6873cc20945ba1a8cc19
#
_cell.length_a   1.000
_cell.length_b   1.000
_cell.length_c   1.000
_cell.angle_alpha   90.00
_cell.angle_beta   90.00
_cell.angle_gamma   90.00
#
_symmetry.space_group_name_H-M   'P 1'
#
loop_
_entity.id
_entity.type
_entity.pdbx_description
1 polymer ?
#
loop_
_entity_poly.entity_id
_entity_poly.type
_entity_poly.pdbx_seq_one_letter_code
_entity_poly.pdbx_strand_id
1 'polypeptide(L)'
;MERIETVEFTNMCMICDGSRVVVIDRKKRDWPGVAFPGGHVEPGESFTDAVVREVQEETGLNIRSPQLCGIKDWCEDQCRFVVLLYKATCFDGELRSSPEGRVWWEDIADLPKLKLSLDMRDMLRVFTEEALSEFFYYQEGSAWKYDLK
;
A
#
# COMPACT_ATOMS: atom_id res chain seq x y z
N MET A 1 27.79 -5.29 -18.34
CA MET A 1 26.59 -4.47 -18.00
C MET A 1 26.21 -4.73 -16.55
N GLU A 2 26.20 -3.71 -15.76
CA GLU A 2 25.74 -3.80 -14.39
C GLU A 2 24.22 -3.96 -14.35
N ARG A 3 23.72 -4.87 -13.50
CA ARG A 3 22.29 -5.14 -13.34
C ARG A 3 21.79 -4.79 -11.95
N ILE A 4 22.60 -4.04 -11.22
CA ILE A 4 22.24 -3.59 -9.87
C ILE A 4 21.68 -2.19 -9.98
N GLU A 5 20.57 -1.95 -9.29
CA GLU A 5 19.98 -0.62 -9.19
C GLU A 5 19.65 -0.29 -7.74
N THR A 6 19.59 0.98 -7.43
CA THR A 6 19.15 1.46 -6.13
C THR A 6 17.63 1.31 -6.04
N VAL A 7 17.13 0.74 -4.96
CA VAL A 7 15.69 0.49 -4.75
C VAL A 7 15.30 0.93 -3.34
N GLU A 8 14.16 1.59 -3.24
CA GLU A 8 13.50 1.87 -1.97
C GLU A 8 12.22 1.03 -1.89
N PHE A 9 12.09 0.21 -0.86
CA PHE A 9 10.91 -0.64 -0.66
C PHE A 9 9.98 -0.08 0.39
N THR A 10 8.70 -0.02 0.02
CA THR A 10 7.61 0.27 0.94
C THR A 10 6.55 -0.81 0.80
N ASN A 11 5.52 -0.73 1.61
CA ASN A 11 4.41 -1.68 1.55
C ASN A 11 3.08 -0.98 1.80
N MET A 12 2.01 -1.69 1.47
CA MET A 12 0.64 -1.29 1.71
C MET A 12 -0.19 -2.55 1.92
N CYS A 13 -1.10 -2.55 2.88
CA CYS A 13 -1.89 -3.73 3.21
C CYS A 13 -3.39 -3.44 3.20
N MET A 14 -4.13 -4.19 2.38
CA MET A 14 -5.59 -4.23 2.42
C MET A 14 -6.02 -5.26 3.46
N ILE A 15 -6.40 -4.79 4.65
CA ILE A 15 -6.87 -5.65 5.74
C ILE A 15 -8.38 -5.76 5.62
N CYS A 16 -8.88 -6.98 5.41
CA CYS A 16 -10.29 -7.24 5.14
C CYS A 16 -10.97 -7.96 6.30
N ASP A 17 -12.18 -7.52 6.60
CA ASP A 17 -13.13 -8.21 7.46
C ASP A 17 -14.47 -8.24 6.71
N GLY A 18 -14.74 -9.33 5.99
CA GLY A 18 -15.88 -9.38 5.07
C GLY A 18 -15.78 -8.30 3.99
N SER A 19 -16.79 -7.45 3.90
CA SER A 19 -16.86 -6.37 2.91
C SER A 19 -16.16 -5.09 3.38
N ARG A 20 -15.57 -5.07 4.58
CA ARG A 20 -14.93 -3.90 5.14
C ARG A 20 -13.42 -4.01 5.07
N VAL A 21 -12.78 -2.87 4.91
CA VAL A 21 -11.32 -2.75 4.87
C VAL A 21 -10.88 -1.64 5.80
N VAL A 22 -9.67 -1.77 6.35
CA VAL A 22 -9.06 -0.70 7.14
C VAL A 22 -8.49 0.35 6.21
N VAL A 23 -8.84 1.60 6.45
CA VAL A 23 -8.28 2.75 5.76
C VAL A 23 -7.59 3.68 6.74
N ILE A 24 -6.65 4.45 6.23
CA ILE A 24 -5.92 5.47 7.00
C ILE A 24 -6.00 6.79 6.24
N ASP A 25 -6.32 7.86 6.97
CA ASP A 25 -6.24 9.22 6.44
C ASP A 25 -4.86 9.77 6.79
N ARG A 26 -3.96 9.74 5.82
CA ARG A 26 -2.56 10.13 6.02
C ARG A 26 -2.43 11.64 6.14
N LYS A 27 -1.66 12.07 7.14
CA LYS A 27 -1.37 13.49 7.40
C LYS A 27 -0.10 13.96 6.71
N LYS A 28 0.50 13.15 5.84
CA LYS A 28 1.74 13.49 5.14
C LYS A 28 1.50 14.50 4.02
N ARG A 29 2.34 15.53 3.96
CA ARG A 29 2.26 16.57 2.92
C ARG A 29 2.49 16.03 1.52
N ASP A 30 3.38 15.04 1.39
CA ASP A 30 3.82 14.52 0.09
C ASP A 30 2.80 13.57 -0.53
N TRP A 31 1.98 12.93 0.30
CA TRP A 31 1.02 11.93 -0.18
C TRP A 31 -0.25 11.96 0.68
N PRO A 32 -1.02 13.06 0.61
CA PRO A 32 -2.24 13.18 1.43
C PRO A 32 -3.37 12.32 0.90
N GLY A 33 -4.37 12.10 1.75
CA GLY A 33 -5.59 11.40 1.40
C GLY A 33 -5.71 10.03 2.04
N VAL A 34 -6.82 9.38 1.75
CA VAL A 34 -7.15 8.07 2.31
C VAL A 34 -6.49 6.97 1.50
N ALA A 35 -5.84 6.05 2.19
CA ALA A 35 -5.16 4.90 1.60
C ALA A 35 -5.27 3.71 2.54
N PHE A 36 -4.63 2.60 2.18
CA PHE A 36 -4.43 1.48 3.09
C PHE A 36 -3.17 1.72 3.94
N PRO A 37 -3.12 1.16 5.17
CA PRO A 37 -1.93 1.29 6.00
C PRO A 37 -0.70 0.58 5.41
N GLY A 38 0.46 1.05 5.78
CA GLY A 38 1.75 0.52 5.36
C GLY A 38 2.85 1.54 5.57
N GLY A 39 4.07 1.18 5.21
CA GLY A 39 5.22 2.05 5.39
C GLY A 39 6.48 1.48 4.78
N HIS A 40 7.64 1.84 5.34
CA HIS A 40 8.94 1.46 4.82
C HIS A 40 9.39 0.09 5.27
N VAL A 41 10.08 -0.61 4.37
CA VAL A 41 10.84 -1.81 4.70
C VAL A 41 12.23 -1.35 5.13
N GLU A 42 12.65 -1.76 6.32
CA GLU A 42 13.97 -1.41 6.83
C GLU A 42 15.05 -2.30 6.19
N PRO A 43 16.28 -1.79 6.01
CA PRO A 43 17.36 -2.61 5.46
C PRO A 43 17.54 -3.92 6.23
N GLY A 44 17.56 -5.05 5.49
CA GLY A 44 17.71 -6.37 6.07
C GLY A 44 16.46 -6.98 6.68
N GLU A 45 15.37 -6.25 6.76
CA GLU A 45 14.09 -6.73 7.25
C GLU A 45 13.39 -7.58 6.19
N SER A 46 12.73 -8.68 6.59
CA SER A 46 11.92 -9.44 5.64
C SER A 46 10.72 -8.59 5.21
N PHE A 47 10.29 -8.73 3.95
CA PHE A 47 9.13 -7.99 3.43
C PHE A 47 7.86 -8.30 4.22
N THR A 48 7.68 -9.55 4.60
CA THR A 48 6.50 -9.98 5.38
C THR A 48 6.54 -9.37 6.79
N ASP A 49 7.69 -9.43 7.46
CA ASP A 49 7.83 -8.85 8.79
C ASP A 49 7.61 -7.32 8.76
N ALA A 50 8.06 -6.67 7.69
CA ALA A 50 7.89 -5.22 7.53
C ALA A 50 6.43 -4.81 7.48
N VAL A 51 5.61 -5.50 6.69
CA VAL A 51 4.18 -5.15 6.58
C VAL A 51 3.44 -5.48 7.87
N VAL A 52 3.77 -6.57 8.54
CA VAL A 52 3.19 -6.93 9.85
C VAL A 52 3.51 -5.84 10.86
N ARG A 53 4.75 -5.38 10.93
CA ARG A 53 5.20 -4.32 11.84
C ARG A 53 4.51 -3.00 11.55
N GLU A 54 4.50 -2.56 10.29
CA GLU A 54 3.89 -1.27 9.90
C GLU A 54 2.39 -1.25 10.18
N VAL A 55 1.68 -2.33 9.89
CA VAL A 55 0.25 -2.43 10.20
C VAL A 55 0.01 -2.31 11.70
N GLN A 56 0.81 -2.99 12.51
CA GLN A 56 0.67 -2.91 13.96
C GLN A 56 0.94 -1.49 14.48
N GLU A 57 1.97 -0.84 13.98
CA GLU A 57 2.32 0.54 14.38
C GLU A 57 1.22 1.53 14.01
N GLU A 58 0.66 1.41 12.80
CA GLU A 58 -0.32 2.37 12.29
C GLU A 58 -1.75 2.09 12.73
N THR A 59 -2.11 0.84 12.99
CA THR A 59 -3.51 0.45 13.21
C THR A 59 -3.79 -0.26 14.53
N GLY A 60 -2.77 -0.77 15.21
CA GLY A 60 -2.93 -1.62 16.40
C GLY A 60 -3.29 -3.07 16.09
N LEU A 61 -3.53 -3.42 14.84
CA LEU A 61 -3.88 -4.78 14.45
C LEU A 61 -2.64 -5.64 14.21
N ASN A 62 -2.74 -6.90 14.62
CA ASN A 62 -1.72 -7.92 14.38
C ASN A 62 -2.20 -8.82 13.26
N ILE A 63 -1.73 -8.60 12.05
CA ILE A 63 -2.08 -9.42 10.89
C ILE A 63 -1.24 -10.68 10.85
N ARG A 64 -1.81 -11.74 10.30
CA ARG A 64 -1.14 -13.03 10.10
C ARG A 64 -1.23 -13.45 8.65
N SER A 65 -0.14 -14.05 8.15
CA SER A 65 -0.07 -14.63 6.80
C SER A 65 -0.54 -13.68 5.69
N PRO A 66 -0.02 -12.44 5.64
CA PRO A 66 -0.39 -11.54 4.55
C PRO A 66 0.01 -12.13 3.20
N GLN A 67 -0.83 -11.94 2.20
CA GLN A 67 -0.61 -12.45 0.85
C GLN A 67 -0.18 -11.32 -0.08
N LEU A 68 0.92 -11.51 -0.79
CA LEU A 68 1.38 -10.53 -1.78
C LEU A 68 0.45 -10.59 -3.00
N CYS A 69 -0.22 -9.48 -3.30
CA CYS A 69 -1.13 -9.36 -4.45
C CYS A 69 -0.41 -8.84 -5.70
N GLY A 70 0.57 -7.97 -5.51
CA GLY A 70 1.29 -7.33 -6.60
C GLY A 70 2.14 -6.20 -6.11
N ILE A 71 2.54 -5.33 -7.03
CA ILE A 71 3.41 -4.20 -6.73
C ILE A 71 2.94 -2.94 -7.44
N LYS A 72 3.30 -1.79 -6.88
CA LYS A 72 3.32 -0.52 -7.58
C LYS A 72 4.78 -0.09 -7.66
N ASP A 73 5.24 0.29 -8.85
CA ASP A 73 6.64 0.68 -8.99
C ASP A 73 6.82 1.80 -10.01
N TRP A 74 7.89 2.56 -9.82
CA TRP A 74 8.32 3.62 -10.73
C TRP A 74 9.79 3.92 -10.51
N CYS A 75 10.40 4.56 -11.50
CA CYS A 75 11.78 5.02 -11.40
C CYS A 75 11.82 6.55 -11.41
N GLU A 76 12.54 7.13 -10.46
CA GLU A 76 12.72 8.57 -10.33
C GLU A 76 14.05 8.84 -9.65
N ASP A 77 14.80 9.84 -10.14
CA ASP A 77 16.08 10.25 -9.55
C ASP A 77 17.07 9.08 -9.34
N GLN A 78 17.18 8.21 -10.35
CA GLN A 78 18.08 7.04 -10.36
C GLN A 78 17.78 6.01 -9.26
N CYS A 79 16.56 6.02 -8.76
CA CYS A 79 16.08 5.06 -7.77
C CYS A 79 14.78 4.43 -8.28
N ARG A 80 14.63 3.12 -8.09
CA ARG A 80 13.36 2.44 -8.28
C ARG A 80 12.61 2.43 -6.95
N PHE A 81 11.37 2.87 -6.98
CA PHE A 81 10.48 2.78 -5.82
C PHE A 81 9.54 1.61 -6.04
N VAL A 82 9.45 0.74 -5.05
CA VAL A 82 8.60 -0.45 -5.11
C VAL A 82 7.70 -0.46 -3.89
N VAL A 83 6.39 -0.44 -4.12
CA VAL A 83 5.39 -0.62 -3.07
C VAL A 83 4.87 -2.05 -3.17
N LEU A 84 5.13 -2.85 -2.15
CA LEU A 84 4.62 -4.22 -2.06
C LEU A 84 3.17 -4.16 -1.60
N LEU A 85 2.25 -4.71 -2.38
CA LEU A 85 0.81 -4.65 -2.11
C LEU A 85 0.34 -5.97 -1.52
N TYR A 86 -0.06 -5.95 -0.25
CA TYR A 86 -0.49 -7.13 0.51
C TYR A 86 -1.97 -7.09 0.81
N LYS A 87 -2.55 -8.28 0.97
CA LYS A 87 -3.90 -8.48 1.50
C LYS A 87 -3.82 -9.35 2.74
N ALA A 88 -4.56 -9.01 3.79
CA ALA A 88 -4.66 -9.82 5.00
C ALA A 88 -6.13 -9.97 5.41
N THR A 89 -6.51 -11.20 5.76
CA THR A 89 -7.85 -11.52 6.24
C THR A 89 -7.83 -12.11 7.65
N CYS A 90 -6.66 -12.44 8.18
CA CYS A 90 -6.47 -12.98 9.52
C CYS A 90 -5.78 -11.94 10.39
N PHE A 91 -6.42 -11.54 11.46
CA PHE A 91 -5.88 -10.53 12.36
C PHE A 91 -6.49 -10.66 13.75
N ASP A 92 -5.84 -10.05 14.73
CA ASP A 92 -6.38 -9.80 16.06
C ASP A 92 -5.96 -8.41 16.53
N GLY A 93 -6.37 -8.03 17.73
CA GLY A 93 -6.11 -6.72 18.30
C GLY A 93 -7.26 -5.76 18.11
N GLU A 94 -7.07 -4.54 18.61
CA GLU A 94 -8.06 -3.46 18.52
C GLU A 94 -7.56 -2.37 17.59
N LEU A 95 -8.43 -1.92 16.70
CA LEU A 95 -8.13 -0.82 15.79
C LEU A 95 -7.96 0.47 16.58
N ARG A 96 -6.82 1.14 16.39
CA ARG A 96 -6.53 2.44 17.00
C ARG A 96 -5.73 3.31 16.06
N SER A 97 -6.00 4.60 16.10
CA SER A 97 -5.25 5.59 15.33
C SER A 97 -3.86 5.82 15.94
N SER A 98 -2.97 6.37 15.14
CA SER A 98 -1.59 6.69 15.53
C SER A 98 -1.25 8.11 15.07
N PRO A 99 -0.05 8.63 15.38
CA PRO A 99 0.39 9.91 14.82
C PRO A 99 0.46 9.95 13.31
N GLU A 100 0.54 8.79 12.64
CA GLU A 100 0.57 8.70 11.18
C GLU A 100 -0.77 9.05 10.54
N GLY A 101 -1.88 8.88 11.26
CA GLY A 101 -3.19 9.22 10.78
C GLY A 101 -4.32 8.50 11.51
N ARG A 102 -5.53 8.95 11.23
CA ARG A 102 -6.74 8.32 11.73
C ARG A 102 -7.04 7.06 10.92
N VAL A 103 -7.42 5.98 11.58
CA VAL A 103 -7.80 4.71 10.94
C VAL A 103 -9.24 4.34 11.29
N TRP A 104 -9.93 3.69 10.36
CA TRP A 104 -11.28 3.17 10.59
C TRP A 104 -11.59 2.06 9.60
N TRP A 105 -12.66 1.31 9.89
CA TRP A 105 -13.22 0.33 8.97
C TRP A 105 -14.16 1.03 7.99
N GLU A 106 -13.96 0.81 6.70
CA GLU A 106 -14.82 1.33 5.64
C GLU A 106 -15.33 0.20 4.78
N ASP A 107 -16.59 0.29 4.32
CA ASP A 107 -17.07 -0.66 3.33
C ASP A 107 -16.32 -0.46 2.02
N ILE A 108 -15.85 -1.53 1.40
CA ILE A 108 -15.07 -1.44 0.16
C ILE A 108 -15.84 -0.75 -0.96
N ALA A 109 -17.18 -0.92 -0.98
CA ALA A 109 -18.04 -0.27 -1.98
C ALA A 109 -18.11 1.26 -1.80
N ASP A 110 -17.80 1.75 -0.60
CA ASP A 110 -17.84 3.18 -0.29
C ASP A 110 -16.49 3.89 -0.46
N LEU A 111 -15.42 3.14 -0.78
CA LEU A 111 -14.11 3.74 -1.00
C LEU A 111 -14.12 4.88 -2.03
N PRO A 112 -14.81 4.75 -3.18
CA PRO A 112 -14.84 5.84 -4.16
C PRO A 112 -15.44 7.15 -3.67
N LYS A 113 -16.20 7.12 -2.56
CA LYS A 113 -16.81 8.30 -1.96
C LYS A 113 -15.83 9.06 -1.06
N LEU A 114 -14.71 8.44 -0.70
CA LEU A 114 -13.71 9.04 0.17
C LEU A 114 -12.75 9.90 -0.65
N LYS A 115 -12.05 10.79 0.06
CA LYS A 115 -10.99 11.58 -0.53
C LYS A 115 -9.71 10.74 -0.60
N LEU A 116 -9.66 9.87 -1.59
CA LEU A 116 -8.57 8.91 -1.76
C LEU A 116 -7.27 9.62 -2.15
N SER A 117 -6.15 9.05 -1.71
CA SER A 117 -4.84 9.48 -2.17
C SER A 117 -4.69 9.21 -3.67
N LEU A 118 -3.73 9.91 -4.29
CA LEU A 118 -3.47 9.78 -5.72
C LEU A 118 -3.26 8.31 -6.10
N ASP A 119 -3.90 7.87 -7.20
CA ASP A 119 -3.83 6.53 -7.78
C ASP A 119 -4.47 5.41 -6.95
N MET A 120 -4.95 5.69 -5.75
CA MET A 120 -5.53 4.65 -4.90
C MET A 120 -6.70 3.92 -5.56
N ARG A 121 -7.54 4.64 -6.29
CA ARG A 121 -8.70 4.06 -6.99
C ARG A 121 -8.28 2.99 -7.99
N ASP A 122 -7.29 3.30 -8.81
CA ASP A 122 -6.84 2.39 -9.87
C ASP A 122 -5.94 1.30 -9.31
N MET A 123 -5.12 1.63 -8.30
CA MET A 123 -4.28 0.66 -7.62
C MET A 123 -5.09 -0.41 -6.89
N LEU A 124 -6.30 -0.07 -6.43
CA LEU A 124 -7.20 -1.03 -5.79
C LEU A 124 -7.44 -2.26 -6.67
N ARG A 125 -7.43 -2.09 -7.97
CA ARG A 125 -7.63 -3.19 -8.91
C ARG A 125 -6.56 -4.27 -8.79
N VAL A 126 -5.33 -3.90 -8.46
CA VAL A 126 -4.25 -4.88 -8.24
C VAL A 126 -4.57 -5.76 -7.03
N PHE A 127 -5.21 -5.19 -6.00
CA PHE A 127 -5.61 -5.97 -4.82
C PHE A 127 -6.79 -6.91 -5.08
N THR A 128 -7.66 -6.57 -6.03
CA THR A 128 -8.96 -7.26 -6.20
C THR A 128 -9.07 -8.09 -7.46
N GLU A 129 -8.24 -7.86 -8.47
CA GLU A 129 -8.28 -8.58 -9.75
C GLU A 129 -7.07 -9.50 -9.87
N GLU A 130 -7.29 -10.81 -9.87
CA GLU A 130 -6.21 -11.81 -9.96
C GLU A 130 -5.37 -11.71 -11.23
N ALA A 131 -5.94 -11.20 -12.31
CA ALA A 131 -5.24 -11.03 -13.57
C ALA A 131 -4.19 -9.91 -13.54
N LEU A 132 -4.22 -9.05 -12.52
CA LEU A 132 -3.31 -7.92 -12.37
C LEU A 132 -2.30 -8.19 -11.26
N SER A 133 -1.05 -7.79 -11.49
CA SER A 133 0.04 -7.92 -10.51
C SER A 133 0.89 -6.67 -10.37
N GLU A 134 0.69 -5.69 -11.25
CA GLU A 134 1.56 -4.52 -11.25
C GLU A 134 0.82 -3.25 -11.66
N PHE A 135 1.07 -2.19 -10.90
CA PHE A 135 0.74 -0.82 -11.27
C PHE A 135 2.07 -0.13 -11.59
N PHE A 136 2.38 0.04 -12.87
CA PHE A 136 3.64 0.61 -13.30
C PHE A 136 3.46 2.07 -13.71
N TYR A 137 4.16 2.95 -13.00
CA TYR A 137 4.14 4.38 -13.26
C TYR A 137 5.36 4.77 -14.09
N TYR A 138 5.16 5.55 -15.13
CA TYR A 138 6.25 5.96 -16.03
C TYR A 138 6.03 7.37 -16.55
N GLN A 139 7.10 7.99 -17.02
CA GLN A 139 7.04 9.28 -17.69
C GLN A 139 7.00 9.09 -19.20
N GLU A 140 6.11 9.85 -19.84
CA GLU A 140 6.09 10.02 -21.29
C GLU A 140 6.23 11.53 -21.56
N GLY A 141 7.42 11.96 -21.95
CA GLY A 141 7.76 13.38 -21.95
C GLY A 141 7.78 13.94 -20.52
N SER A 142 7.01 14.99 -20.23
CA SER A 142 6.87 15.56 -18.89
C SER A 142 5.65 15.00 -18.13
N ALA A 143 4.83 14.17 -18.78
CA ALA A 143 3.62 13.64 -18.18
C ALA A 143 3.86 12.27 -17.54
N TRP A 144 3.34 12.08 -16.34
CA TRP A 144 3.31 10.78 -15.68
C TRP A 144 2.07 10.02 -16.15
N LYS A 145 2.29 8.76 -16.51
CA LYS A 145 1.23 7.83 -16.92
C LYS A 145 1.40 6.51 -16.16
N TYR A 146 0.39 5.65 -16.21
CA TYR A 146 0.51 4.33 -15.59
C TYR A 146 -0.14 3.26 -16.47
N ASP A 147 0.36 2.04 -16.32
CA ASP A 147 -0.22 0.83 -16.90
C ASP A 147 -0.54 -0.15 -15.78
N LEU A 148 -1.65 -0.84 -15.91
CA LEU A 148 -1.99 -1.99 -15.09
C LEU A 148 -1.62 -3.26 -15.86
N LYS A 149 -0.83 -4.12 -15.22
CA LYS A 149 -0.29 -5.33 -15.87
C LYS A 149 -0.59 -6.58 -15.07
#